data_75fa25e8f7ef60e21ad0163f0b3484c8
#
_entry.id   75fa25e8f7ef60e21ad0163f0b3484c8
#
_cell.length_a   1.000
_cell.length_b   1.000
_cell.length_c   1.000
_cell.angle_alpha   90.00
_cell.angle_beta   90.00
_cell.angle_gamma   90.00
#
_symmetry.space_group_name_H-M   'P 1'
#
loop_
_entity.id
_entity.type
_entity.pdbx_description
1 polymer ?
#
loop_
_entity_poly.entity_id
_entity_poly.type
_entity_poly.pdbx_seq_one_letter_code
_entity_poly.pdbx_strand_id
1 'polypeptide(L)'
;MGTEGIRDRYVNPYTDFGFKFLFGTDMNKELLISFLNSLLHGREVIKDVTYLNAEHLGTQEYDRKAVFDVYCENEQGEKFLVEMQKGEQQFFKDRSVFYSTFPIREQAKRGNWDYELKAVYTVGILNFVFDDKDDEYFHHEVKLMDIYTKEVFYDKLTFVYLEMPKFNKREDELVTMFDKWLFVLRNLATLLERPAALQERVFTRLFEAAEIAKFSKRELCEYEESLNNFRDMYSVITTAEMKGEARGRAEGELAERQKNAQRMKQKGYPLTDISEITGLSLKEIEEL
;
A
#
# COMPACT_ATOMS: atom_id res chain seq x y z
N MET A 1 9.66 -13.78 32.74
CA MET A 1 10.08 -13.28 31.43
C MET A 1 9.30 -12.01 31.20
N GLY A 2 9.98 -10.88 31.26
CA GLY A 2 9.32 -9.58 31.21
C GLY A 2 8.77 -9.33 29.82
N THR A 3 7.52 -8.98 29.75
CA THR A 3 6.90 -8.33 28.61
C THR A 3 7.66 -7.03 28.35
N GLU A 4 8.52 -6.99 27.34
CA GLU A 4 8.90 -5.72 26.73
C GLU A 4 7.62 -5.15 26.13
N GLY A 5 6.89 -4.37 26.95
CA GLY A 5 5.63 -3.79 26.58
C GLY A 5 5.77 -2.88 25.36
N ILE A 6 4.70 -2.74 24.62
CA ILE A 6 4.55 -1.78 23.52
C ILE A 6 5.06 -0.43 24.04
N ARG A 7 6.12 0.09 23.44
CA ARG A 7 6.70 1.41 23.77
C ARG A 7 5.99 2.54 23.04
N ASP A 8 5.23 2.20 21.99
CA ASP A 8 4.53 3.16 21.14
C ASP A 8 3.30 3.69 21.88
N ARG A 9 3.04 4.98 21.75
CA ARG A 9 1.85 5.62 22.35
C ARG A 9 0.59 5.34 21.54
N TYR A 10 0.72 5.32 20.21
CA TYR A 10 -0.40 5.21 19.29
C TYR A 10 -0.31 3.93 18.47
N VAL A 11 -1.47 3.42 18.08
CA VAL A 11 -1.59 2.24 17.23
C VAL A 11 -0.91 2.44 15.87
N ASN A 12 -0.27 1.39 15.38
CA ASN A 12 0.32 1.41 14.05
C ASN A 12 -0.74 1.15 12.97
N PRO A 13 -1.05 2.12 12.08
CA PRO A 13 -2.05 1.95 11.03
C PRO A 13 -1.70 0.88 9.99
N TYR A 14 -0.43 0.50 9.86
CA TYR A 14 0.00 -0.55 8.95
C TYR A 14 -0.25 -1.97 9.46
N THR A 15 -0.73 -2.12 10.70
CA THR A 15 -1.21 -3.40 11.20
C THR A 15 -2.65 -3.65 10.76
N ASP A 16 -3.05 -4.93 10.61
CA ASP A 16 -4.41 -5.28 10.25
C ASP A 16 -5.42 -4.76 11.28
N PHE A 17 -5.12 -4.97 12.57
CA PHE A 17 -5.92 -4.43 13.66
C PHE A 17 -5.98 -2.90 13.62
N GLY A 18 -4.82 -2.23 13.50
CA GLY A 18 -4.76 -0.77 13.56
C GLY A 18 -5.55 -0.09 12.46
N PHE A 19 -5.45 -0.59 11.22
CA PHE A 19 -6.22 -0.05 10.10
C PHE A 19 -7.73 -0.25 10.29
N LYS A 20 -8.15 -1.48 10.58
CA LYS A 20 -9.56 -1.81 10.80
C LYS A 20 -10.15 -1.08 12.01
N PHE A 21 -9.38 -0.93 13.07
CA PHE A 21 -9.79 -0.19 14.26
C PHE A 21 -10.06 1.30 13.97
N LEU A 22 -9.17 1.94 13.20
CA LEU A 22 -9.30 3.36 12.87
C LEU A 22 -10.34 3.64 11.78
N PHE A 23 -10.48 2.75 10.78
CA PHE A 23 -11.26 3.02 9.58
C PHE A 23 -12.40 2.03 9.32
N GLY A 24 -12.43 0.89 10.01
CA GLY A 24 -13.39 -0.19 9.76
C GLY A 24 -14.50 -0.32 10.82
N THR A 25 -14.68 0.67 11.69
CA THR A 25 -15.68 0.61 12.78
C THR A 25 -16.67 1.77 12.73
N ASP A 26 -17.95 1.50 13.06
CA ASP A 26 -18.99 2.53 13.13
C ASP A 26 -18.63 3.66 14.11
N MET A 27 -17.92 3.33 15.18
CA MET A 27 -17.48 4.30 16.19
C MET A 27 -16.55 5.37 15.60
N ASN A 28 -15.73 4.98 14.62
CA ASN A 28 -14.69 5.82 14.01
C ASN A 28 -14.99 6.18 12.54
N LYS A 29 -16.22 5.95 12.05
CA LYS A 29 -16.56 6.18 10.64
C LYS A 29 -16.28 7.60 10.14
N GLU A 30 -16.32 8.60 11.03
CA GLU A 30 -15.97 9.98 10.69
C GLU A 30 -14.51 10.13 10.23
N LEU A 31 -13.61 9.24 10.71
CA LEU A 31 -12.21 9.21 10.26
C LEU A 31 -12.14 8.76 8.81
N LEU A 32 -12.83 7.67 8.47
CA LEU A 32 -12.90 7.16 7.10
C LEU A 32 -13.52 8.19 6.15
N ILE A 33 -14.65 8.78 6.52
CA ILE A 33 -15.33 9.81 5.73
C ILE A 33 -14.41 10.99 5.45
N SER A 34 -13.73 11.50 6.48
CA SER A 34 -12.78 12.61 6.31
C SER A 34 -11.61 12.26 5.41
N PHE A 35 -11.05 11.04 5.55
CA PHE A 35 -9.98 10.55 4.68
C PHE A 35 -10.44 10.46 3.22
N LEU A 36 -11.57 9.78 2.96
CA LEU A 36 -12.11 9.63 1.60
C LEU A 36 -12.45 10.99 0.96
N ASN A 37 -13.06 11.91 1.70
CA ASN A 37 -13.33 13.26 1.22
C ASN A 37 -12.05 14.07 0.91
N SER A 38 -10.97 13.83 1.63
CA SER A 38 -9.68 14.46 1.35
C SER A 38 -9.00 13.89 0.10
N LEU A 39 -9.25 12.61 -0.20
CA LEU A 39 -8.69 11.87 -1.32
C LEU A 39 -9.44 12.14 -2.63
N LEU A 40 -10.78 12.17 -2.56
CA LEU A 40 -11.67 12.27 -3.74
C LEU A 40 -12.03 13.72 -4.06
N HIS A 41 -11.03 14.57 -4.17
CA HIS A 41 -11.20 16.00 -4.38
C HIS A 41 -12.02 16.30 -5.66
N GLY A 42 -12.98 17.27 -5.57
CA GLY A 42 -13.83 17.67 -6.70
C GLY A 42 -15.04 16.78 -6.98
N ARG A 43 -15.33 15.78 -6.12
CA ARG A 43 -16.55 14.96 -6.15
C ARG A 43 -17.55 15.41 -5.09
N GLU A 44 -18.76 14.82 -5.11
CA GLU A 44 -19.72 15.06 -4.05
C GLU A 44 -19.15 14.64 -2.69
N VAL A 45 -19.40 15.48 -1.69
CA VAL A 45 -18.93 15.24 -0.32
C VAL A 45 -19.69 14.06 0.28
N ILE A 46 -18.96 13.03 0.67
CA ILE A 46 -19.48 11.89 1.41
C ILE A 46 -19.90 12.39 2.80
N LYS A 47 -21.16 12.22 3.17
CA LYS A 47 -21.73 12.63 4.47
C LYS A 47 -21.83 11.49 5.45
N ASP A 48 -22.08 10.28 4.95
CA ASP A 48 -22.18 9.07 5.74
C ASP A 48 -21.68 7.84 4.95
N VAL A 49 -21.29 6.79 5.66
CA VAL A 49 -20.98 5.48 5.10
C VAL A 49 -21.64 4.37 5.90
N THR A 50 -22.03 3.32 5.21
CA THR A 50 -22.50 2.06 5.78
C THR A 50 -21.46 0.99 5.49
N TYR A 51 -20.94 0.33 6.54
CA TYR A 51 -20.01 -0.78 6.36
C TYR A 51 -20.72 -2.00 5.81
N LEU A 52 -20.08 -2.65 4.85
CA LEU A 52 -20.54 -3.87 4.22
C LEU A 52 -19.65 -5.04 4.64
N ASN A 53 -20.17 -6.26 4.48
CA ASN A 53 -19.38 -7.43 4.87
C ASN A 53 -18.26 -7.67 3.85
N ALA A 54 -17.01 -7.52 4.30
CA ALA A 54 -15.82 -7.71 3.49
C ALA A 54 -15.51 -9.19 3.16
N GLU A 55 -16.19 -10.16 3.83
CA GLU A 55 -15.89 -11.59 3.68
C GLU A 55 -16.86 -12.35 2.75
N HIS A 56 -17.95 -11.72 2.29
CA HIS A 56 -19.06 -12.41 1.58
C HIS A 56 -19.01 -12.27 0.05
N LEU A 57 -17.85 -12.12 -0.53
CA LEU A 57 -17.73 -11.84 -1.95
C LEU A 57 -17.58 -13.08 -2.85
N GLY A 58 -17.93 -14.27 -2.35
CA GLY A 58 -18.02 -15.48 -3.14
C GLY A 58 -19.47 -16.00 -3.18
N THR A 59 -20.06 -16.13 -4.36
CA THR A 59 -21.43 -16.68 -4.52
C THR A 59 -21.48 -18.20 -4.60
N GLN A 60 -20.32 -18.85 -4.70
CA GLN A 60 -20.18 -20.32 -4.77
C GLN A 60 -19.06 -20.80 -3.85
N GLU A 61 -19.16 -22.05 -3.37
CA GLU A 61 -18.22 -22.69 -2.46
C GLU A 61 -16.76 -22.74 -2.99
N TYR A 62 -16.58 -22.59 -4.30
CA TYR A 62 -15.28 -22.57 -5.00
C TYR A 62 -14.76 -21.17 -5.35
N ASP A 63 -15.54 -20.11 -5.10
CA ASP A 63 -15.10 -18.74 -5.38
C ASP A 63 -14.03 -18.35 -4.34
N ARG A 64 -12.88 -17.85 -4.81
CA ARG A 64 -11.88 -17.27 -3.92
C ARG A 64 -12.51 -16.12 -3.16
N LYS A 65 -12.49 -16.21 -1.84
CA LYS A 65 -12.93 -15.11 -0.97
C LYS A 65 -12.01 -13.91 -1.20
N ALA A 66 -12.60 -12.77 -1.53
CA ALA A 66 -11.90 -11.51 -1.40
C ALA A 66 -12.08 -11.04 0.05
N VAL A 67 -10.99 -10.67 0.70
CA VAL A 67 -11.01 -10.08 2.04
C VAL A 67 -10.47 -8.67 1.89
N PHE A 68 -11.29 -7.68 2.21
CA PHE A 68 -10.87 -6.27 2.23
C PHE A 68 -10.67 -5.82 3.68
N ASP A 69 -9.81 -4.83 3.88
CA ASP A 69 -9.67 -4.22 5.19
C ASP A 69 -10.91 -3.42 5.54
N VAL A 70 -11.40 -2.62 4.59
CA VAL A 70 -12.65 -1.86 4.72
C VAL A 70 -13.46 -1.93 3.42
N TYR A 71 -14.74 -2.31 3.53
CA TYR A 71 -15.72 -2.26 2.45
C TYR A 71 -16.95 -1.50 2.92
N CYS A 72 -17.31 -0.43 2.22
CA CYS A 72 -18.46 0.39 2.59
C CYS A 72 -19.15 1.01 1.37
N GLU A 73 -20.34 1.55 1.59
CA GLU A 73 -21.06 2.38 0.64
C GLU A 73 -21.45 3.73 1.26
N ASN A 74 -21.52 4.76 0.41
CA ASN A 74 -22.05 6.05 0.82
C ASN A 74 -23.57 6.13 0.60
N GLU A 75 -24.13 7.29 0.94
CA GLU A 75 -25.57 7.55 0.81
C GLU A 75 -26.10 7.56 -0.64
N GLN A 76 -25.20 7.67 -1.64
CA GLN A 76 -25.53 7.55 -3.07
C GLN A 76 -25.45 6.10 -3.58
N GLY A 77 -25.01 5.17 -2.73
CA GLY A 77 -24.81 3.76 -3.08
C GLY A 77 -23.50 3.49 -3.82
N GLU A 78 -22.56 4.45 -3.84
CA GLU A 78 -21.23 4.24 -4.36
C GLU A 78 -20.40 3.37 -3.40
N LYS A 79 -19.59 2.48 -3.94
CA LYS A 79 -18.85 1.45 -3.20
C LYS A 79 -17.37 1.82 -3.04
N PHE A 80 -16.86 1.63 -1.84
CA PHE A 80 -15.47 1.90 -1.50
C PHE A 80 -14.81 0.65 -0.94
N LEU A 81 -13.75 0.21 -1.60
CA LEU A 81 -12.84 -0.82 -1.13
C LEU A 81 -11.56 -0.12 -0.69
N VAL A 82 -11.20 -0.20 0.57
CA VAL A 82 -9.99 0.45 1.08
C VAL A 82 -9.09 -0.60 1.70
N GLU A 83 -7.85 -0.67 1.23
CA GLU A 83 -6.85 -1.63 1.68
C GLU A 83 -5.54 -0.95 2.09
N MET A 84 -4.98 -1.39 3.20
CA MET A 84 -3.62 -1.07 3.61
C MET A 84 -2.68 -2.20 3.21
N GLN A 85 -1.93 -2.01 2.13
CA GLN A 85 -1.05 -3.03 1.59
C GLN A 85 0.36 -2.90 2.17
N LYS A 86 0.78 -3.88 2.96
CA LYS A 86 2.01 -3.84 3.78
C LYS A 86 3.30 -4.03 2.99
N GLY A 87 3.25 -4.75 1.87
CA GLY A 87 4.39 -5.05 1.02
C GLY A 87 3.94 -5.41 -0.39
N GLU A 88 4.87 -5.32 -1.32
CA GLU A 88 4.63 -5.67 -2.70
C GLU A 88 4.22 -7.14 -2.83
N GLN A 89 3.19 -7.39 -3.61
CA GLN A 89 2.73 -8.73 -3.96
C GLN A 89 2.75 -8.88 -5.47
N GLN A 90 3.28 -10.00 -5.92
CA GLN A 90 3.20 -10.36 -7.32
C GLN A 90 1.73 -10.31 -7.79
N PHE A 91 1.48 -9.69 -8.93
CA PHE A 91 0.14 -9.52 -9.50
C PHE A 91 -0.81 -8.64 -8.64
N PHE A 92 -0.29 -7.67 -7.89
CA PHE A 92 -1.13 -6.76 -7.10
C PHE A 92 -2.16 -6.02 -7.97
N LYS A 93 -1.74 -5.53 -9.15
CA LYS A 93 -2.64 -4.83 -10.10
C LYS A 93 -3.78 -5.74 -10.57
N ASP A 94 -3.47 -6.99 -10.93
CA ASP A 94 -4.48 -8.00 -11.33
C ASP A 94 -5.46 -8.29 -10.20
N ARG A 95 -4.95 -8.47 -8.97
CA ARG A 95 -5.77 -8.70 -7.78
C ARG A 95 -6.71 -7.52 -7.51
N SER A 96 -6.22 -6.31 -7.63
CA SER A 96 -7.00 -5.09 -7.42
C SER A 96 -8.15 -4.98 -8.44
N VAL A 97 -7.89 -5.27 -9.72
CA VAL A 97 -8.92 -5.34 -10.76
C VAL A 97 -9.91 -6.47 -10.47
N PHE A 98 -9.43 -7.67 -10.13
CA PHE A 98 -10.30 -8.79 -9.77
C PHE A 98 -11.22 -8.44 -8.60
N TYR A 99 -10.69 -7.83 -7.54
CA TYR A 99 -11.46 -7.44 -6.37
C TYR A 99 -12.54 -6.39 -6.68
N SER A 100 -12.28 -5.45 -7.58
CA SER A 100 -13.25 -4.46 -7.99
C SER A 100 -14.49 -5.07 -8.70
N THR A 101 -14.37 -6.29 -9.23
CA THR A 101 -15.49 -6.98 -9.90
C THR A 101 -16.59 -7.41 -8.94
N PHE A 102 -16.28 -7.63 -7.65
CA PHE A 102 -17.26 -8.09 -6.67
C PHE A 102 -18.33 -7.02 -6.40
N PRO A 103 -18.00 -5.79 -6.01
CA PRO A 103 -19.00 -4.75 -5.83
C PRO A 103 -19.75 -4.38 -7.12
N ILE A 104 -19.18 -4.61 -8.30
CA ILE A 104 -19.90 -4.47 -9.58
C ILE A 104 -20.96 -5.56 -9.70
N ARG A 105 -20.58 -6.83 -9.46
CA ARG A 105 -21.51 -7.98 -9.55
C ARG A 105 -22.65 -7.91 -8.53
N GLU A 106 -22.37 -7.44 -7.30
CA GLU A 106 -23.38 -7.28 -6.25
C GLU A 106 -24.50 -6.31 -6.63
N GLN A 107 -24.23 -5.37 -7.52
CA GLN A 107 -25.23 -4.41 -7.99
C GLN A 107 -26.24 -5.02 -8.98
N ALA A 108 -25.95 -6.21 -9.52
CA ALA A 108 -26.85 -6.88 -10.45
C ALA A 108 -28.17 -7.28 -9.77
N LYS A 109 -29.29 -6.77 -10.29
CA LYS A 109 -30.63 -7.04 -9.78
C LYS A 109 -31.27 -8.19 -10.57
N ARG A 110 -32.09 -8.99 -9.90
CA ARG A 110 -32.92 -10.00 -10.57
C ARG A 110 -34.11 -9.31 -11.27
N GLY A 111 -34.46 -9.75 -12.47
CA GLY A 111 -35.56 -9.20 -13.27
C GLY A 111 -35.11 -8.10 -14.24
N ASN A 112 -36.02 -7.16 -14.52
CA ASN A 112 -35.68 -6.03 -15.39
C ASN A 112 -34.69 -5.08 -14.69
N TRP A 113 -33.52 -4.96 -15.28
CA TRP A 113 -32.46 -4.07 -14.83
C TRP A 113 -31.89 -3.33 -16.05
N ASP A 114 -31.72 -2.03 -15.92
CA ASP A 114 -31.23 -1.14 -16.98
C ASP A 114 -29.69 -1.07 -17.06
N TYR A 115 -28.99 -1.90 -16.28
CA TYR A 115 -27.53 -1.95 -16.18
C TYR A 115 -26.88 -0.67 -15.62
N GLU A 116 -27.67 0.23 -15.00
CA GLU A 116 -27.07 1.36 -14.29
C GLU A 116 -26.26 0.87 -13.09
N LEU A 117 -24.94 1.22 -13.08
CA LEU A 117 -24.03 0.94 -11.99
C LEU A 117 -23.77 2.22 -11.16
N LYS A 118 -23.66 2.06 -9.86
CA LYS A 118 -23.05 3.05 -8.97
C LYS A 118 -21.54 2.94 -9.05
N ALA A 119 -20.84 4.03 -8.73
CA ALA A 119 -19.40 4.05 -8.81
C ALA A 119 -18.75 3.08 -7.81
N VAL A 120 -17.62 2.53 -8.21
CA VAL A 120 -16.76 1.66 -7.40
C VAL A 120 -15.38 2.28 -7.35
N TYR A 121 -14.93 2.52 -6.13
CA TYR A 121 -13.60 3.05 -5.81
C TYR A 121 -12.78 1.98 -5.10
N THR A 122 -11.63 1.66 -5.64
CA THR A 122 -10.63 0.81 -4.99
C THR A 122 -9.46 1.68 -4.55
N VAL A 123 -9.28 1.83 -3.26
CA VAL A 123 -8.24 2.66 -2.66
C VAL A 123 -7.18 1.76 -2.04
N GLY A 124 -5.98 1.78 -2.59
CA GLY A 124 -4.81 1.07 -2.06
C GLY A 124 -3.82 2.04 -1.42
N ILE A 125 -3.59 1.90 -0.12
CA ILE A 125 -2.54 2.61 0.62
C ILE A 125 -1.34 1.68 0.67
N LEU A 126 -0.29 1.98 -0.12
CA LEU A 126 0.79 1.05 -0.41
C LEU A 126 2.05 1.41 0.38
N ASN A 127 2.56 0.47 1.15
CA ASN A 127 3.86 0.59 1.82
C ASN A 127 5.02 0.12 0.91
N PHE A 128 4.86 0.26 -0.39
CA PHE A 128 5.85 -0.03 -1.43
C PHE A 128 5.63 0.87 -2.65
N VAL A 129 6.54 0.81 -3.60
CA VAL A 129 6.50 1.55 -4.87
C VAL A 129 6.27 0.55 -6.01
N PHE A 130 5.41 0.88 -6.97
CA PHE A 130 5.05 -0.03 -8.07
C PHE A 130 6.20 -0.34 -9.03
N ASP A 131 6.96 0.69 -9.37
CA ASP A 131 8.07 0.62 -10.30
C ASP A 131 9.20 1.48 -9.72
N ASP A 132 10.45 1.07 -9.90
CA ASP A 132 11.65 1.83 -9.47
C ASP A 132 11.87 3.10 -10.31
N LYS A 133 10.79 3.70 -10.79
CA LYS A 133 10.88 4.99 -11.45
C LYS A 133 11.12 6.06 -10.41
N ASP A 134 12.19 6.78 -10.61
CA ASP A 134 12.61 7.92 -9.80
C ASP A 134 11.71 9.13 -10.13
N ASP A 135 10.41 9.00 -9.86
CA ASP A 135 9.45 10.08 -9.92
C ASP A 135 8.89 10.33 -8.52
N GLU A 136 8.65 11.60 -8.20
CA GLU A 136 8.05 12.00 -6.93
C GLU A 136 6.52 11.79 -6.90
N TYR A 137 5.96 11.23 -7.97
CA TYR A 137 4.53 11.05 -8.10
C TYR A 137 4.07 9.82 -7.31
N PHE A 138 3.29 10.05 -6.28
CA PHE A 138 2.84 9.03 -5.33
C PHE A 138 1.33 8.77 -5.32
N HIS A 139 0.54 9.65 -5.94
CA HIS A 139 -0.93 9.56 -5.96
C HIS A 139 -1.42 9.19 -7.36
N HIS A 140 -1.77 7.94 -7.57
CA HIS A 140 -2.25 7.43 -8.85
C HIS A 140 -3.77 7.34 -8.85
N GLU A 141 -4.41 8.00 -9.82
CA GLU A 141 -5.83 7.81 -10.12
C GLU A 141 -5.97 7.14 -11.49
N VAL A 142 -6.50 5.92 -11.50
CA VAL A 142 -6.58 5.07 -12.70
C VAL A 142 -8.04 4.82 -13.05
N LYS A 143 -8.39 5.09 -14.31
CA LYS A 143 -9.74 4.91 -14.88
C LYS A 143 -9.66 4.23 -16.24
N LEU A 144 -10.81 3.77 -16.72
CA LEU A 144 -10.95 3.32 -18.11
C LEU A 144 -10.95 4.53 -19.03
N MET A 145 -10.00 4.56 -19.96
CA MET A 145 -9.87 5.66 -20.93
C MET A 145 -9.74 5.14 -22.37
N ASP A 146 -10.18 5.93 -23.30
CA ASP A 146 -9.88 5.71 -24.72
C ASP A 146 -8.41 6.02 -25.00
N ILE A 147 -7.67 5.04 -25.51
CA ILE A 147 -6.22 5.17 -25.74
C ILE A 147 -5.86 6.14 -26.87
N TYR A 148 -6.78 6.43 -27.79
CA TYR A 148 -6.55 7.34 -28.92
C TYR A 148 -6.93 8.78 -28.58
N THR A 149 -8.13 9.00 -28.01
CA THR A 149 -8.60 10.33 -27.64
C THR A 149 -8.03 10.83 -26.33
N LYS A 150 -7.52 9.93 -25.47
CA LYS A 150 -7.06 10.21 -24.11
C LYS A 150 -8.16 10.73 -23.17
N GLU A 151 -9.40 10.51 -23.52
CA GLU A 151 -10.56 10.87 -22.71
C GLU A 151 -10.98 9.70 -21.81
N VAL A 152 -11.52 10.02 -20.63
CA VAL A 152 -12.08 9.01 -19.72
C VAL A 152 -13.34 8.45 -20.35
N PHE A 153 -13.32 7.17 -20.72
CA PHE A 153 -14.46 6.47 -21.30
C PHE A 153 -15.50 6.10 -20.24
N TYR A 154 -15.04 5.71 -19.04
CA TYR A 154 -15.92 5.29 -17.95
C TYR A 154 -15.34 5.73 -16.60
N ASP A 155 -16.07 6.57 -15.89
CA ASP A 155 -15.63 7.24 -14.66
C ASP A 155 -16.14 6.59 -13.37
N LYS A 156 -17.07 5.62 -13.47
CA LYS A 156 -17.66 4.93 -12.32
C LYS A 156 -16.81 3.75 -11.82
N LEU A 157 -15.66 3.46 -12.42
CA LEU A 157 -14.67 2.52 -11.94
C LEU A 157 -13.33 3.26 -11.79
N THR A 158 -12.95 3.49 -10.55
CA THR A 158 -11.74 4.26 -10.23
C THR A 158 -10.86 3.48 -9.26
N PHE A 159 -9.57 3.37 -9.59
CA PHE A 159 -8.55 2.88 -8.68
C PHE A 159 -7.70 4.05 -8.22
N VAL A 160 -7.48 4.14 -6.92
CA VAL A 160 -6.58 5.14 -6.33
C VAL A 160 -5.49 4.39 -5.60
N TYR A 161 -4.23 4.68 -5.94
CA TYR A 161 -3.09 4.08 -5.24
C TYR A 161 -2.21 5.19 -4.68
N LEU A 162 -1.83 5.01 -3.41
CA LEU A 162 -1.00 5.95 -2.66
C LEU A 162 0.32 5.24 -2.30
N GLU A 163 1.40 5.58 -2.99
CA GLU A 163 2.74 5.04 -2.73
C GLU A 163 3.37 5.77 -1.53
N MET A 164 3.08 5.30 -0.33
CA MET A 164 3.46 5.95 0.92
C MET A 164 4.97 6.17 1.10
N PRO A 165 5.89 5.31 0.58
CA PRO A 165 7.32 5.59 0.66
C PRO A 165 7.76 6.88 -0.04
N LYS A 166 7.04 7.33 -1.08
CA LYS A 166 7.32 8.58 -1.80
C LYS A 166 6.77 9.84 -1.11
N PHE A 167 5.84 9.70 -0.17
CA PHE A 167 5.31 10.84 0.59
C PHE A 167 6.30 11.26 1.67
N ASN A 168 7.01 12.38 1.48
CA ASN A 168 8.10 12.82 2.36
C ASN A 168 7.86 14.19 3.03
N LYS A 169 6.62 14.71 2.99
CA LYS A 169 6.30 16.01 3.60
C LYS A 169 6.50 15.97 5.12
N ARG A 170 7.15 17.00 5.63
CA ARG A 170 7.31 17.27 7.07
C ARG A 170 6.08 18.00 7.62
N GLU A 171 5.97 18.10 8.93
CA GLU A 171 4.86 18.75 9.62
C GLU A 171 4.62 20.19 9.15
N ASP A 172 5.68 20.95 8.91
CA ASP A 172 5.64 22.34 8.47
C ASP A 172 5.23 22.51 6.99
N GLU A 173 5.16 21.43 6.22
CA GLU A 173 4.78 21.38 4.81
C GLU A 173 3.34 20.91 4.56
N LEU A 174 2.59 20.59 5.62
CA LEU A 174 1.22 20.09 5.53
C LEU A 174 0.22 21.20 5.26
N VAL A 175 -0.20 21.34 4.01
CA VAL A 175 -1.12 22.40 3.57
C VAL A 175 -2.57 21.90 3.49
N THR A 176 -2.78 20.73 2.89
CA THR A 176 -4.12 20.19 2.62
C THR A 176 -4.55 19.15 3.66
N MET A 177 -5.86 18.89 3.77
CA MET A 177 -6.37 17.76 4.56
C MET A 177 -5.80 16.43 4.09
N PHE A 178 -5.57 16.28 2.79
CA PHE A 178 -4.94 15.10 2.22
C PHE A 178 -3.49 14.94 2.70
N ASP A 179 -2.67 16.00 2.67
CA ASP A 179 -1.31 15.94 3.22
C ASP A 179 -1.31 15.50 4.68
N LYS A 180 -2.23 16.04 5.49
CA LYS A 180 -2.37 15.74 6.92
C LYS A 180 -2.74 14.27 7.15
N TRP A 181 -3.66 13.72 6.36
CA TRP A 181 -4.02 12.31 6.42
C TRP A 181 -2.86 11.39 6.06
N LEU A 182 -2.13 11.69 4.99
CA LEU A 182 -0.96 10.88 4.60
C LEU A 182 0.14 10.94 5.65
N PHE A 183 0.39 12.13 6.21
CA PHE A 183 1.35 12.30 7.30
C PHE A 183 0.98 11.45 8.52
N VAL A 184 -0.28 11.47 8.93
CA VAL A 184 -0.77 10.66 10.06
C VAL A 184 -0.62 9.17 9.75
N LEU A 185 -1.10 8.72 8.59
CA LEU A 185 -0.99 7.30 8.21
C LEU A 185 0.46 6.81 8.23
N ARG A 186 1.41 7.65 7.79
CA ARG A 186 2.81 7.28 7.76
C ARG A 186 3.49 7.29 9.12
N ASN A 187 3.16 8.26 9.97
CA ASN A 187 3.97 8.58 11.13
C ASN A 187 3.31 8.23 12.48
N LEU A 188 1.99 7.94 12.53
CA LEU A 188 1.23 7.81 13.78
C LEU A 188 1.91 6.91 14.81
N ALA A 189 2.43 5.76 14.41
CA ALA A 189 3.08 4.80 15.30
C ALA A 189 4.34 5.35 16.01
N THR A 190 5.01 6.34 15.42
CA THR A 190 6.24 6.91 15.94
C THR A 190 6.03 8.23 16.69
N LEU A 191 4.82 8.80 16.61
CA LEU A 191 4.49 10.05 17.28
C LEU A 191 4.34 9.84 18.81
N LEU A 192 4.89 10.76 19.58
CA LEU A 192 4.71 10.78 21.04
C LEU A 192 3.57 11.68 21.46
N GLU A 193 3.22 12.66 20.63
CA GLU A 193 2.12 13.59 20.84
C GLU A 193 1.52 14.03 19.50
N ARG A 194 0.35 14.68 19.56
CA ARG A 194 -0.30 15.20 18.36
C ARG A 194 0.46 16.43 17.85
N PRO A 195 0.94 16.42 16.59
CA PRO A 195 1.59 17.56 15.97
C PRO A 195 0.75 18.84 15.96
N ALA A 196 1.42 20.00 16.03
CA ALA A 196 0.75 21.31 16.03
C ALA A 196 -0.01 21.59 14.73
N ALA A 197 0.41 21.03 13.61
CA ALA A 197 -0.25 21.14 12.32
C ALA A 197 -1.59 20.38 12.22
N LEU A 198 -1.90 19.46 13.17
CA LEU A 198 -3.06 18.57 13.14
C LEU A 198 -4.11 19.02 14.19
N GLN A 199 -4.67 20.22 14.02
CA GLN A 199 -5.60 20.83 14.99
C GLN A 199 -7.07 20.58 14.68
N GLU A 200 -7.42 20.06 13.50
CA GLU A 200 -8.78 19.76 13.12
C GLU A 200 -9.40 18.72 14.07
N ARG A 201 -10.71 18.86 14.32
CA ARG A 201 -11.45 18.00 15.22
C ARG A 201 -11.28 16.50 14.89
N VAL A 202 -11.22 16.17 13.61
CA VAL A 202 -11.05 14.78 13.15
C VAL A 202 -9.71 14.18 13.62
N PHE A 203 -8.63 14.94 13.61
CA PHE A 203 -7.35 14.47 14.12
C PHE A 203 -7.34 14.39 15.65
N THR A 204 -8.00 15.32 16.36
CA THR A 204 -8.19 15.18 17.80
C THR A 204 -8.86 13.84 18.12
N ARG A 205 -9.94 13.51 17.42
CA ARG A 205 -10.64 12.23 17.56
C ARG A 205 -9.76 11.03 17.21
N LEU A 206 -8.99 11.14 16.13
CA LEU A 206 -8.06 10.07 15.71
C LEU A 206 -7.02 9.76 16.79
N PHE A 207 -6.36 10.78 17.32
CA PHE A 207 -5.35 10.60 18.36
C PHE A 207 -5.94 10.05 19.67
N GLU A 208 -7.17 10.45 20.01
CA GLU A 208 -7.90 9.91 21.17
C GLU A 208 -8.25 8.42 20.98
N ALA A 209 -8.68 8.03 19.81
CA ALA A 209 -9.00 6.64 19.46
C ALA A 209 -7.74 5.78 19.37
N ALA A 210 -6.67 6.32 18.76
CA ALA A 210 -5.42 5.60 18.52
C ALA A 210 -4.57 5.32 19.77
N GLU A 211 -4.90 5.92 20.93
CA GLU A 211 -4.08 5.83 22.14
C GLU A 211 -4.16 4.42 22.76
N ILE A 212 -3.09 3.65 22.66
CA ILE A 212 -3.00 2.24 23.08
C ILE A 212 -3.34 2.07 24.58
N ALA A 213 -3.00 3.06 25.41
CA ALA A 213 -3.30 3.03 26.84
C ALA A 213 -4.81 2.98 27.16
N LYS A 214 -5.67 3.33 26.19
CA LYS A 214 -7.13 3.29 26.32
C LYS A 214 -7.75 1.97 25.85
N PHE A 215 -6.96 1.08 25.27
CA PHE A 215 -7.45 -0.20 24.77
C PHE A 215 -7.90 -1.10 25.92
N SER A 216 -8.99 -1.80 25.72
CA SER A 216 -9.39 -2.93 26.53
C SER A 216 -8.33 -4.04 26.47
N LYS A 217 -8.36 -4.97 27.42
CA LYS A 217 -7.43 -6.13 27.40
C LYS A 217 -7.55 -6.96 26.11
N ARG A 218 -8.76 -7.05 25.54
CA ARG A 218 -9.01 -7.76 24.31
C ARG A 218 -8.39 -7.03 23.13
N GLU A 219 -8.64 -5.76 22.96
CA GLU A 219 -8.10 -4.92 21.90
C GLU A 219 -6.56 -4.89 21.96
N LEU A 220 -5.99 -4.82 23.16
CA LEU A 220 -4.55 -4.87 23.35
C LEU A 220 -3.97 -6.20 22.86
N CYS A 221 -4.59 -7.34 23.20
CA CYS A 221 -4.15 -8.66 22.77
C CYS A 221 -4.23 -8.80 21.23
N GLU A 222 -5.34 -8.39 20.63
CA GLU A 222 -5.55 -8.41 19.17
C GLU A 222 -4.54 -7.49 18.44
N TYR A 223 -4.24 -6.33 19.03
CA TYR A 223 -3.23 -5.41 18.50
C TYR A 223 -1.81 -6.00 18.61
N GLU A 224 -1.43 -6.58 19.74
CA GLU A 224 -0.12 -7.21 19.93
C GLU A 224 0.12 -8.34 18.93
N GLU A 225 -0.88 -9.20 18.71
CA GLU A 225 -0.81 -10.25 17.69
C GLU A 225 -0.63 -9.67 16.28
N SER A 226 -1.43 -8.67 15.93
CA SER A 226 -1.35 -8.00 14.62
C SER A 226 0.00 -7.28 14.42
N LEU A 227 0.55 -6.67 15.48
CA LEU A 227 1.84 -6.00 15.45
C LEU A 227 3.00 -7.00 15.28
N ASN A 228 2.94 -8.15 15.94
CA ASN A 228 3.92 -9.22 15.77
C ASN A 228 3.90 -9.76 14.33
N ASN A 229 2.72 -10.05 13.80
CA ASN A 229 2.55 -10.47 12.40
C ASN A 229 3.12 -9.43 11.41
N PHE A 230 2.91 -8.14 11.68
CA PHE A 230 3.49 -7.06 10.87
C PHE A 230 5.02 -7.05 10.94
N ARG A 231 5.60 -7.16 12.14
CA ARG A 231 7.06 -7.19 12.35
C ARG A 231 7.71 -8.40 11.68
N ASP A 232 7.10 -9.57 11.79
CA ASP A 232 7.60 -10.79 11.17
C ASP A 232 7.60 -10.69 9.64
N MET A 233 6.50 -10.20 9.07
CA MET A 233 6.41 -9.98 7.62
C MET A 233 7.45 -8.94 7.14
N TYR A 234 7.60 -7.83 7.86
CA TYR A 234 8.59 -6.80 7.55
C TYR A 234 10.01 -7.36 7.59
N SER A 235 10.34 -8.16 8.61
CA SER A 235 11.64 -8.83 8.73
C SER A 235 11.94 -9.78 7.55
N VAL A 236 10.92 -10.52 7.08
CA VAL A 236 11.06 -11.42 5.93
C VAL A 236 11.32 -10.62 4.64
N ILE A 237 10.54 -9.56 4.39
CA ILE A 237 10.69 -8.70 3.21
C ILE A 237 12.07 -8.06 3.20
N THR A 238 12.47 -7.37 4.28
CA THR A 238 13.78 -6.70 4.37
C THR A 238 14.94 -7.69 4.20
N THR A 239 14.83 -8.89 4.76
CA THR A 239 15.83 -9.94 4.58
C THR A 239 15.93 -10.39 3.12
N ALA A 240 14.80 -10.51 2.42
CA ALA A 240 14.77 -10.89 1.02
C ALA A 240 15.38 -9.80 0.12
N GLU A 241 15.06 -8.53 0.39
CA GLU A 241 15.62 -7.36 -0.28
C GLU A 241 17.14 -7.29 -0.12
N MET A 242 17.64 -7.36 1.12
CA MET A 242 19.09 -7.35 1.40
C MET A 242 19.84 -8.48 0.68
N LYS A 243 19.25 -9.69 0.66
CA LYS A 243 19.83 -10.83 -0.08
C LYS A 243 19.79 -10.61 -1.60
N GLY A 244 18.71 -10.05 -2.10
CA GLY A 244 18.55 -9.70 -3.52
C GLY A 244 19.58 -8.66 -3.96
N GLU A 245 19.74 -7.58 -3.20
CA GLU A 245 20.75 -6.55 -3.46
C GLU A 245 22.19 -7.10 -3.44
N ALA A 246 22.53 -7.89 -2.42
CA ALA A 246 23.84 -8.50 -2.29
C ALA A 246 24.15 -9.41 -3.48
N ARG A 247 23.17 -10.22 -3.89
CA ARG A 247 23.28 -11.10 -5.06
C ARG A 247 23.41 -10.29 -6.36
N GLY A 248 22.54 -9.30 -6.56
CA GLY A 248 22.58 -8.45 -7.77
C GLY A 248 23.90 -7.68 -7.89
N ARG A 249 24.45 -7.19 -6.76
CA ARG A 249 25.78 -6.56 -6.75
C ARG A 249 26.87 -7.54 -7.15
N ALA A 250 26.88 -8.75 -6.57
CA ALA A 250 27.89 -9.77 -6.90
C ALA A 250 27.80 -10.21 -8.37
N GLU A 251 26.60 -10.42 -8.90
CA GLU A 251 26.34 -10.76 -10.30
C GLU A 251 26.79 -9.61 -11.24
N GLY A 252 26.47 -8.35 -10.88
CA GLY A 252 26.90 -7.16 -11.63
C GLY A 252 28.40 -6.98 -11.68
N GLU A 253 29.10 -7.14 -10.55
CA GLU A 253 30.56 -7.10 -10.47
C GLU A 253 31.22 -8.20 -11.32
N LEU A 254 30.66 -9.41 -11.26
CA LEU A 254 31.18 -10.53 -12.08
C LEU A 254 30.96 -10.26 -13.56
N ALA A 255 29.79 -9.80 -13.97
CA ALA A 255 29.51 -9.46 -15.37
C ALA A 255 30.43 -8.34 -15.90
N GLU A 256 30.72 -7.33 -15.06
CA GLU A 256 31.67 -6.27 -15.45
C GLU A 256 33.09 -6.80 -15.60
N ARG A 257 33.58 -7.65 -14.69
CA ARG A 257 34.88 -8.33 -14.78
C ARG A 257 34.98 -9.17 -16.06
N GLN A 258 33.97 -9.96 -16.38
CA GLN A 258 33.89 -10.76 -17.59
C GLN A 258 33.93 -9.88 -18.85
N LYS A 259 33.14 -8.80 -18.89
CA LYS A 259 33.12 -7.84 -20.00
C LYS A 259 34.50 -7.19 -20.23
N ASN A 260 35.18 -6.81 -19.15
CA ASN A 260 36.52 -6.23 -19.21
C ASN A 260 37.55 -7.25 -19.69
N ALA A 261 37.50 -8.49 -19.17
CA ALA A 261 38.36 -9.58 -19.62
C ALA A 261 38.20 -9.87 -21.12
N GLN A 262 36.95 -9.92 -21.61
CA GLN A 262 36.67 -10.13 -23.02
C GLN A 262 37.24 -9.02 -23.90
N ARG A 263 37.11 -7.75 -23.47
CA ARG A 263 37.69 -6.59 -24.19
C ARG A 263 39.22 -6.64 -24.23
N MET A 264 39.86 -7.06 -23.12
CA MET A 264 41.32 -7.19 -23.05
C MET A 264 41.78 -8.35 -23.92
N LYS A 265 41.09 -9.50 -23.94
CA LYS A 265 41.38 -10.64 -24.82
C LYS A 265 41.31 -10.24 -26.29
N GLN A 266 40.26 -9.47 -26.69
CA GLN A 266 40.15 -8.95 -28.07
C GLN A 266 41.29 -8.00 -28.47
N LYS A 267 41.87 -7.29 -27.50
CA LYS A 267 43.02 -6.40 -27.73
C LYS A 267 44.38 -7.11 -27.69
N GLY A 268 44.39 -8.42 -27.46
CA GLY A 268 45.61 -9.23 -27.48
C GLY A 268 46.44 -9.19 -26.20
N TYR A 269 45.84 -8.82 -25.05
CA TYR A 269 46.55 -8.90 -23.76
C TYR A 269 46.84 -10.37 -23.40
N PRO A 270 47.97 -10.66 -22.72
CA PRO A 270 48.25 -11.99 -22.19
C PRO A 270 47.20 -12.45 -21.20
N LEU A 271 46.79 -13.72 -21.20
CA LEU A 271 45.76 -14.26 -20.29
C LEU A 271 46.13 -14.08 -18.81
N THR A 272 47.44 -14.15 -18.50
CA THR A 272 47.98 -13.89 -17.15
C THR A 272 47.67 -12.47 -16.65
N ASP A 273 47.88 -11.48 -17.52
CA ASP A 273 47.64 -10.07 -17.18
C ASP A 273 46.16 -9.78 -17.05
N ILE A 274 45.33 -10.41 -17.91
CA ILE A 274 43.87 -10.34 -17.80
C ILE A 274 43.39 -10.92 -16.47
N SER A 275 43.92 -12.07 -16.06
CA SER A 275 43.63 -12.73 -14.80
C SER A 275 44.00 -11.85 -13.58
N GLU A 276 45.19 -11.26 -13.61
CA GLU A 276 45.65 -10.36 -12.53
C GLU A 276 44.76 -9.11 -12.37
N ILE A 277 44.36 -8.50 -13.48
CA ILE A 277 43.57 -7.27 -13.49
C ILE A 277 42.09 -7.52 -13.13
N THR A 278 41.50 -8.59 -13.65
CA THR A 278 40.06 -8.85 -13.51
C THR A 278 39.74 -9.77 -12.34
N GLY A 279 40.72 -10.49 -11.81
CA GLY A 279 40.53 -11.50 -10.76
C GLY A 279 39.79 -12.76 -11.23
N LEU A 280 39.61 -12.94 -12.55
CA LEU A 280 39.06 -14.16 -13.15
C LEU A 280 40.13 -15.21 -13.30
N SER A 281 39.80 -16.47 -13.18
CA SER A 281 40.70 -17.57 -13.44
C SER A 281 41.03 -17.68 -14.95
N LEU A 282 42.20 -18.25 -15.27
CA LEU A 282 42.59 -18.47 -16.67
C LEU A 282 41.51 -19.24 -17.44
N LYS A 283 40.92 -20.25 -16.80
CA LYS A 283 39.87 -21.06 -17.41
C LYS A 283 38.61 -20.24 -17.75
N GLU A 284 38.18 -19.39 -16.84
CA GLU A 284 37.03 -18.48 -17.10
C GLU A 284 37.32 -17.51 -18.21
N ILE A 285 38.57 -17.02 -18.33
CA ILE A 285 38.96 -16.11 -19.40
C ILE A 285 39.07 -16.86 -20.77
N GLU A 286 39.46 -18.13 -20.75
CA GLU A 286 39.49 -18.95 -21.97
C GLU A 286 38.10 -19.20 -22.54
N GLU A 287 37.11 -19.41 -21.67
CA GLU A 287 35.70 -19.64 -22.02
C GLU A 287 34.94 -18.37 -22.49
N LEU A 288 35.49 -17.16 -22.27
CA LEU A 288 34.99 -15.88 -22.77
C LEU A 288 35.42 -15.62 -24.22
#